data_1c362496390c3b64dc909ac044ebfd91
#
_entry.id   1c362496390c3b64dc909ac044ebfd91
#
_cell.length_a   1.000
_cell.length_b   1.000
_cell.length_c   1.000
_cell.angle_alpha   90.00
_cell.angle_beta   90.00
_cell.angle_gamma   90.00
#
_symmetry.space_group_name_H-M   'P 1'
#
loop_
_entity.id
_entity.type
_entity.pdbx_description
1 polymer ?
#
loop_
_entity_poly.entity_id
_entity_poly.type
_entity_poly.pdbx_seq_one_letter_code
_entity_poly.pdbx_strand_id
1 'polypeptide(L)'
;MELLDEATKESAAVKSLHELRELKSRFLGKKGELSRLLASLKDLQPEAKKDFGAKLNETRRALENLFQVAESRLESEALEKQLRESDLDASAPGVFFPPAQPHPIREVMEEAISILERAGLQAIYGPEVEFEDYCFDRLNFQKDHAARDMQATFFVKSAGDRSLILRTHTSPVQVRALLKLAKAEKRLPIRIQAPGRVYRVDDDATHAPMFHQIEGLVVDTQSGMPELRATLDYFFRKFFGEKTKIRFRPSYFPFTEPSAEVDASCVFCQGLGCKVCKQSGWLELAGAGLVHPNVFQACGWNPEEVQGWAFGMGIERLAMLKLKIPDLRSFFENRLSFLRGRVR
;
A
#
# COMPACT_ATOMS: atom_id res chain seq x y z
N MET A 1 32.47 32.87 22.62
CA MET A 1 32.64 33.73 21.45
C MET A 1 33.50 33.03 20.41
N GLU A 2 34.68 32.54 20.74
CA GLU A 2 35.59 31.89 19.78
C GLU A 2 34.95 30.71 19.00
N LEU A 3 34.19 29.86 19.68
CA LEU A 3 33.56 28.68 19.05
C LEU A 3 32.52 29.06 17.97
N LEU A 4 31.74 30.12 18.20
CA LEU A 4 30.74 30.60 17.25
C LEU A 4 31.43 31.32 16.06
N ASP A 5 32.49 32.05 16.32
CA ASP A 5 33.25 32.73 15.25
C ASP A 5 33.96 31.72 14.33
N GLU A 6 34.51 30.64 14.91
CA GLU A 6 35.09 29.53 14.15
C GLU A 6 34.03 28.80 13.31
N ALA A 7 32.91 28.41 13.93
CA ALA A 7 31.82 27.78 13.22
C ALA A 7 31.25 28.65 12.08
N THR A 8 31.20 29.99 12.29
CA THR A 8 30.72 30.94 11.27
C THR A 8 31.66 30.98 10.07
N LYS A 9 32.96 31.02 10.29
CA LYS A 9 33.96 31.02 9.20
C LYS A 9 33.91 29.72 8.42
N GLU A 10 33.88 28.59 9.12
CA GLU A 10 33.88 27.29 8.46
C GLU A 10 32.56 26.99 7.74
N SER A 11 31.41 27.36 8.32
CA SER A 11 30.12 27.17 7.67
C SER A 11 29.95 27.99 6.37
N ALA A 12 30.63 29.16 6.31
CA ALA A 12 30.66 29.96 5.10
C ALA A 12 31.52 29.33 3.97
N ALA A 13 32.53 28.55 4.33
CA ALA A 13 33.42 27.87 3.38
C ALA A 13 32.89 26.52 2.84
N VAL A 14 31.88 25.92 3.49
CA VAL A 14 31.31 24.64 3.13
C VAL A 14 30.58 24.73 1.79
N LYS A 15 30.85 23.75 0.91
CA LYS A 15 30.29 23.67 -0.45
C LYS A 15 29.31 22.52 -0.68
N SER A 16 29.13 21.64 0.29
CA SER A 16 28.24 20.51 0.16
C SER A 16 27.46 20.21 1.46
N LEU A 17 26.28 19.62 1.35
CA LEU A 17 25.50 19.16 2.50
C LEU A 17 26.21 18.07 3.30
N HIS A 18 27.11 17.31 2.68
CA HIS A 18 27.93 16.31 3.36
C HIS A 18 28.94 16.99 4.29
N GLU A 19 29.71 17.93 3.78
CA GLU A 19 30.67 18.72 4.59
C GLU A 19 29.98 19.47 5.73
N LEU A 20 28.78 20.02 5.47
CA LEU A 20 27.97 20.67 6.53
C LEU A 20 27.57 19.72 7.64
N ARG A 21 27.19 18.48 7.32
CA ARG A 21 26.85 17.44 8.31
C ARG A 21 28.05 17.03 9.15
N GLU A 22 29.22 16.93 8.55
CA GLU A 22 30.46 16.65 9.28
C GLU A 22 30.80 17.82 10.23
N LEU A 23 30.69 19.03 9.75
CA LEU A 23 30.90 20.24 10.54
C LEU A 23 29.92 20.30 11.72
N LYS A 24 28.62 20.10 11.45
CA LYS A 24 27.58 20.05 12.49
C LYS A 24 27.85 18.97 13.53
N SER A 25 28.36 17.80 13.10
CA SER A 25 28.74 16.71 14.00
C SER A 25 29.94 17.07 14.89
N ARG A 26 30.92 17.81 14.34
CA ARG A 26 32.10 18.27 15.07
C ARG A 26 31.72 19.24 16.19
N PHE A 27 30.83 20.19 15.94
CA PHE A 27 30.43 21.22 16.91
C PHE A 27 29.31 20.71 17.87
N LEU A 28 28.24 20.10 17.34
CA LEU A 28 27.02 19.76 18.09
C LEU A 28 26.86 18.26 18.37
N GLY A 29 27.73 17.40 17.85
CA GLY A 29 27.66 15.96 18.03
C GLY A 29 27.86 15.51 19.49
N LYS A 30 27.52 14.27 19.81
CA LYS A 30 27.66 13.68 21.16
C LYS A 30 29.09 13.78 21.72
N LYS A 31 30.11 13.76 20.87
CA LYS A 31 31.52 13.93 21.19
C LYS A 31 32.08 15.26 20.68
N GLY A 32 31.20 16.18 20.26
CA GLY A 32 31.56 17.47 19.67
C GLY A 32 32.09 18.47 20.71
N GLU A 33 32.56 19.58 20.19
CA GLU A 33 33.25 20.62 21.01
C GLU A 33 32.32 21.19 22.07
N LEU A 34 31.06 21.49 21.70
CA LEU A 34 30.07 21.96 22.68
C LEU A 34 29.76 20.93 23.78
N SER A 35 29.75 19.64 23.43
CA SER A 35 29.51 18.57 24.39
C SER A 35 30.69 18.39 25.36
N ARG A 36 31.94 18.65 24.88
CA ARG A 36 33.13 18.66 25.74
C ARG A 36 33.11 19.82 26.72
N LEU A 37 32.71 21.03 26.27
CA LEU A 37 32.52 22.18 27.12
C LEU A 37 31.41 22.01 28.15
N LEU A 38 30.30 21.32 27.78
CA LEU A 38 29.25 20.93 28.72
C LEU A 38 29.72 19.91 29.77
N ALA A 39 30.64 19.01 29.42
CA ALA A 39 31.22 18.05 30.36
C ALA A 39 32.13 18.73 31.40
N SER A 40 32.87 19.79 31.02
CA SER A 40 33.72 20.56 31.93
C SER A 40 32.96 21.39 32.99
N LEU A 41 31.64 21.59 32.80
CA LEU A 41 30.76 22.18 33.80
C LEU A 41 30.72 21.40 35.12
N LYS A 42 31.05 20.12 35.12
CA LYS A 42 31.02 19.30 36.34
C LYS A 42 31.99 19.79 37.41
N ASP A 43 33.09 20.41 36.99
CA ASP A 43 34.19 20.80 37.85
C ASP A 43 34.10 22.24 38.35
N LEU A 44 33.03 23.00 38.03
CA LEU A 44 32.88 24.41 38.44
C LEU A 44 32.00 24.56 39.68
N GLN A 45 32.17 25.70 40.40
CA GLN A 45 31.37 26.07 41.58
C GLN A 45 29.89 26.38 41.22
N PRO A 46 28.91 26.21 42.14
CA PRO A 46 27.46 26.28 41.82
C PRO A 46 26.98 27.55 41.15
N GLU A 47 27.51 28.72 41.57
CA GLU A 47 27.11 30.03 40.99
C GLU A 47 27.65 30.22 39.55
N ALA A 48 28.90 29.83 39.31
CA ALA A 48 29.51 29.89 37.99
C ALA A 48 28.89 28.86 37.01
N LYS A 49 28.33 27.74 37.50
CA LYS A 49 27.64 26.74 36.67
C LYS A 49 26.41 27.33 35.99
N LYS A 50 25.62 28.12 36.69
CA LYS A 50 24.38 28.70 36.16
C LYS A 50 24.61 29.67 35.02
N ASP A 51 25.56 30.57 35.21
CA ASP A 51 25.88 31.58 34.18
C ASP A 51 26.59 31.00 32.96
N PHE A 52 27.51 30.06 33.19
CA PHE A 52 28.21 29.35 32.10
C PHE A 52 27.29 28.43 31.35
N GLY A 53 26.36 27.74 32.03
CA GLY A 53 25.32 26.89 31.41
C GLY A 53 24.36 27.71 30.54
N ALA A 54 23.96 28.92 31.02
CA ALA A 54 23.13 29.82 30.21
C ALA A 54 23.83 30.25 28.92
N LYS A 55 25.09 30.66 29.02
CA LYS A 55 25.93 31.05 27.85
C LYS A 55 26.12 29.88 26.87
N LEU A 56 26.35 28.67 27.35
CA LEU A 56 26.48 27.48 26.49
C LEU A 56 25.17 27.13 25.77
N ASN A 57 24.03 27.28 26.44
CA ASN A 57 22.73 27.08 25.77
C ASN A 57 22.44 28.17 24.72
N GLU A 58 22.83 29.41 24.98
CA GLU A 58 22.76 30.49 24.00
C GLU A 58 23.66 30.20 22.77
N THR A 59 24.94 29.83 23.01
CA THR A 59 25.87 29.42 21.96
C THR A 59 25.33 28.20 21.17
N ARG A 60 24.71 27.23 21.82
CA ARG A 60 24.09 26.09 21.16
C ARG A 60 23.00 26.52 20.21
N ARG A 61 22.08 27.39 20.65
CA ARG A 61 20.98 27.92 19.81
C ARG A 61 21.53 28.72 18.63
N ALA A 62 22.57 29.51 18.87
CA ALA A 62 23.21 30.28 17.81
C ALA A 62 23.87 29.36 16.75
N LEU A 63 24.56 28.28 17.17
CA LEU A 63 25.11 27.28 16.27
C LEU A 63 24.06 26.53 15.50
N GLU A 64 22.96 26.09 16.16
CA GLU A 64 21.84 25.42 15.51
C GLU A 64 21.22 26.30 14.41
N ASN A 65 21.02 27.60 14.71
CA ASN A 65 20.48 28.55 13.73
C ASN A 65 21.48 28.80 12.58
N LEU A 66 22.78 28.96 12.88
CA LEU A 66 23.83 29.11 11.88
C LEU A 66 23.84 27.94 10.89
N PHE A 67 23.83 26.73 11.39
CA PHE A 67 23.82 25.53 10.54
C PHE A 67 22.50 25.37 9.75
N GLN A 68 21.37 25.77 10.30
CA GLN A 68 20.11 25.77 9.58
C GLN A 68 20.12 26.76 8.41
N VAL A 69 20.65 27.97 8.61
CA VAL A 69 20.79 28.95 7.54
C VAL A 69 21.77 28.47 6.45
N ALA A 70 22.90 27.84 6.85
CA ALA A 70 23.83 27.25 5.90
C ALA A 70 23.22 26.08 5.11
N GLU A 71 22.42 25.25 5.76
CA GLU A 71 21.70 24.13 5.11
C GLU A 71 20.73 24.65 4.04
N SER A 72 19.88 25.64 4.40
CA SER A 72 18.93 26.25 3.46
C SER A 72 19.64 26.94 2.27
N ARG A 73 20.80 27.56 2.51
CA ARG A 73 21.61 28.16 1.43
C ARG A 73 22.08 27.09 0.45
N LEU A 74 22.69 26.00 0.96
CA LEU A 74 23.23 24.93 0.11
C LEU A 74 22.12 24.18 -0.65
N GLU A 75 20.94 24.00 -0.04
CA GLU A 75 19.77 23.42 -0.70
C GLU A 75 19.28 24.33 -1.84
N SER A 76 19.22 25.64 -1.60
CA SER A 76 18.83 26.63 -2.63
C SER A 76 19.84 26.66 -3.77
N GLU A 77 21.14 26.69 -3.47
CA GLU A 77 22.21 26.64 -4.49
C GLU A 77 22.17 25.36 -5.31
N ALA A 78 21.93 24.22 -4.66
CA ALA A 78 21.77 22.92 -5.34
C ALA A 78 20.54 22.90 -6.26
N LEU A 79 19.41 23.45 -5.79
CA LEU A 79 18.20 23.57 -6.58
C LEU A 79 18.38 24.52 -7.78
N GLU A 80 18.99 25.69 -7.57
CA GLU A 80 19.30 26.63 -8.66
C GLU A 80 20.21 25.99 -9.70
N LYS A 81 21.25 25.24 -9.27
CA LYS A 81 22.12 24.51 -10.16
C LYS A 81 21.36 23.50 -10.98
N GLN A 82 20.49 22.69 -10.32
CA GLN A 82 19.66 21.70 -10.97
C GLN A 82 18.68 22.34 -11.98
N LEU A 83 18.11 23.50 -11.64
CA LEU A 83 17.22 24.24 -12.54
C LEU A 83 17.96 24.84 -13.75
N ARG A 84 19.23 25.28 -13.58
CA ARG A 84 20.07 25.80 -14.69
C ARG A 84 20.59 24.66 -15.59
N GLU A 85 20.86 23.49 -15.02
CA GLU A 85 21.32 22.30 -15.76
C GLU A 85 20.16 21.57 -16.44
N SER A 86 18.90 21.87 -16.08
CA SER A 86 17.75 21.39 -16.84
C SER A 86 17.67 22.19 -18.15
N ASP A 87 17.92 21.53 -19.29
CA ASP A 87 17.76 22.06 -20.66
C ASP A 87 16.29 22.39 -20.97
N LEU A 88 15.66 23.22 -20.13
CA LEU A 88 14.31 23.71 -20.36
C LEU A 88 14.42 24.92 -21.29
N ASP A 89 14.33 24.66 -22.57
CA ASP A 89 14.18 25.72 -23.56
C ASP A 89 12.80 26.36 -23.43
N ALA A 90 12.73 27.50 -22.76
CA ALA A 90 11.49 28.26 -22.57
C ALA A 90 10.92 28.81 -23.91
N SER A 91 11.71 28.82 -24.99
CA SER A 91 11.25 29.19 -26.32
C SER A 91 10.71 28.02 -27.15
N ALA A 92 10.89 26.79 -26.67
CA ALA A 92 10.33 25.63 -27.31
C ALA A 92 8.80 25.72 -27.39
N PRO A 93 8.20 25.35 -28.52
CA PRO A 93 6.73 25.33 -28.62
C PRO A 93 6.16 24.45 -27.52
N GLY A 94 5.06 24.90 -26.90
CA GLY A 94 4.40 24.21 -25.81
C GLY A 94 4.17 22.72 -26.15
N VAL A 95 4.46 21.85 -25.17
CA VAL A 95 4.28 20.40 -25.37
C VAL A 95 2.82 20.14 -25.69
N PHE A 96 2.57 19.50 -26.83
CA PHE A 96 1.26 18.93 -27.13
C PHE A 96 0.93 17.94 -26.00
N PHE A 97 -0.10 18.24 -25.24
CA PHE A 97 -0.56 17.31 -24.22
C PHE A 97 -1.15 16.09 -24.93
N PRO A 98 -0.52 14.92 -24.85
CA PRO A 98 -1.13 13.71 -25.37
C PRO A 98 -2.48 13.51 -24.66
N PRO A 99 -3.46 12.85 -25.31
CA PRO A 99 -4.73 12.55 -24.65
C PRO A 99 -4.47 11.87 -23.32
N ALA A 100 -5.26 12.25 -22.31
CA ALA A 100 -5.12 11.74 -20.97
C ALA A 100 -5.14 10.20 -20.97
N GLN A 101 -4.11 9.60 -20.39
CA GLN A 101 -4.03 8.16 -20.23
C GLN A 101 -4.65 7.77 -18.89
N PRO A 102 -5.35 6.63 -18.80
CA PRO A 102 -5.83 6.13 -17.52
C PRO A 102 -4.66 5.85 -16.59
N HIS A 103 -4.89 6.05 -15.29
CA HIS A 103 -3.91 5.67 -14.26
C HIS A 103 -3.61 4.16 -14.36
N PRO A 104 -2.33 3.72 -14.17
CA PRO A 104 -1.92 2.32 -14.29
C PRO A 104 -2.79 1.32 -13.52
N ILE A 105 -3.14 1.66 -12.29
CA ILE A 105 -4.03 0.81 -11.45
C ILE A 105 -5.42 0.71 -12.10
N ARG A 106 -5.95 1.81 -12.64
CA ARG A 106 -7.25 1.79 -13.29
C ARG A 106 -7.25 0.93 -14.55
N GLU A 107 -6.21 1.06 -15.37
CA GLU A 107 -6.04 0.25 -16.59
C GLU A 107 -6.03 -1.25 -16.27
N VAL A 108 -5.23 -1.64 -15.25
CA VAL A 108 -5.12 -3.03 -14.80
C VAL A 108 -6.43 -3.52 -14.17
N MET A 109 -7.11 -2.68 -13.41
CA MET A 109 -8.42 -2.99 -12.82
C MET A 109 -9.47 -3.22 -13.92
N GLU A 110 -9.58 -2.34 -14.89
CA GLU A 110 -10.55 -2.45 -16.01
C GLU A 110 -10.27 -3.71 -16.84
N GLU A 111 -9.01 -4.04 -17.07
CA GLU A 111 -8.66 -5.30 -17.75
C GLU A 111 -9.06 -6.53 -16.91
N ALA A 112 -8.77 -6.53 -15.61
CA ALA A 112 -9.16 -7.62 -14.72
C ALA A 112 -10.68 -7.80 -14.68
N ILE A 113 -11.43 -6.71 -14.57
CA ILE A 113 -12.91 -6.71 -14.64
C ILE A 113 -13.36 -7.34 -15.96
N SER A 114 -12.82 -6.86 -17.09
CA SER A 114 -13.23 -7.35 -18.43
C SER A 114 -12.97 -8.85 -18.62
N ILE A 115 -11.85 -9.37 -18.10
CA ILE A 115 -11.55 -10.81 -18.17
C ILE A 115 -12.55 -11.61 -17.35
N LEU A 116 -12.88 -11.16 -16.14
CA LEU A 116 -13.85 -11.84 -15.26
C LEU A 116 -15.29 -11.73 -15.80
N GLU A 117 -15.66 -10.62 -16.44
CA GLU A 117 -16.96 -10.51 -17.11
C GLU A 117 -17.10 -11.51 -18.26
N ARG A 118 -16.03 -11.75 -19.03
CA ARG A 118 -16.02 -12.81 -20.06
C ARG A 118 -16.11 -14.22 -19.45
N ALA A 119 -15.68 -14.40 -18.19
CA ALA A 119 -15.91 -15.61 -17.44
C ALA A 119 -17.31 -15.68 -16.80
N GLY A 120 -18.16 -14.68 -17.03
CA GLY A 120 -19.56 -14.64 -16.58
C GLY A 120 -19.76 -14.01 -15.20
N LEU A 121 -18.77 -13.30 -14.62
CA LEU A 121 -18.90 -12.62 -13.34
C LEU A 121 -19.27 -11.15 -13.55
N GLN A 122 -20.47 -10.75 -13.17
CA GLN A 122 -20.95 -9.37 -13.26
C GLN A 122 -20.28 -8.46 -12.24
N ALA A 123 -19.74 -7.31 -12.65
CA ALA A 123 -19.17 -6.34 -11.73
C ALA A 123 -20.27 -5.64 -10.90
N ILE A 124 -20.11 -5.61 -9.60
CA ILE A 124 -20.95 -4.88 -8.66
C ILE A 124 -20.09 -4.05 -7.72
N TYR A 125 -20.63 -2.94 -7.24
CA TYR A 125 -19.92 -1.99 -6.41
C TYR A 125 -20.64 -1.79 -5.08
N GLY A 126 -19.89 -1.36 -4.05
CA GLY A 126 -20.42 -1.05 -2.73
C GLY A 126 -19.66 0.08 -2.05
N PRO A 127 -20.16 0.56 -0.89
CA PRO A 127 -19.56 1.67 -0.16
C PRO A 127 -18.20 1.29 0.43
N GLU A 128 -17.31 2.28 0.55
CA GLU A 128 -16.00 2.13 1.19
C GLU A 128 -16.09 2.23 2.71
N VAL A 129 -16.98 3.11 3.22
CA VAL A 129 -17.38 3.12 4.62
C VAL A 129 -18.46 2.07 4.82
N GLU A 130 -18.17 1.08 5.65
CA GLU A 130 -19.03 -0.09 5.77
C GLU A 130 -19.36 -0.40 7.24
N PHE A 131 -20.40 -1.17 7.44
CA PHE A 131 -20.71 -1.71 8.76
C PHE A 131 -19.69 -2.79 9.16
N GLU A 132 -19.23 -2.74 10.40
CA GLU A 132 -18.29 -3.73 10.93
C GLU A 132 -18.83 -5.17 10.81
N ASP A 133 -20.13 -5.39 11.08
CA ASP A 133 -20.75 -6.70 10.94
C ASP A 133 -20.69 -7.27 9.52
N TYR A 134 -20.73 -6.42 8.50
CA TYR A 134 -20.59 -6.88 7.10
C TYR A 134 -19.14 -7.23 6.74
N CYS A 135 -18.19 -6.58 7.37
CA CYS A 135 -16.78 -6.86 7.15
C CYS A 135 -16.27 -8.07 7.92
N PHE A 136 -16.89 -8.39 9.06
CA PHE A 136 -16.37 -9.41 9.96
C PHE A 136 -17.41 -10.47 10.39
N ASP A 137 -18.50 -10.07 11.08
CA ASP A 137 -19.40 -11.06 11.69
C ASP A 137 -20.06 -11.96 10.64
N ARG A 138 -20.54 -11.38 9.54
CA ARG A 138 -21.18 -12.14 8.45
C ARG A 138 -20.20 -12.93 7.59
N LEU A 139 -18.92 -12.69 7.76
CA LEU A 139 -17.83 -13.38 7.10
C LEU A 139 -17.12 -14.37 8.04
N ASN A 140 -17.80 -14.77 9.12
CA ASN A 140 -17.31 -15.80 10.04
C ASN A 140 -16.02 -15.46 10.78
N PHE A 141 -15.69 -14.16 10.93
CA PHE A 141 -14.54 -13.74 11.74
C PHE A 141 -14.87 -13.88 13.23
N GLN A 142 -13.98 -14.50 13.99
CA GLN A 142 -14.06 -14.55 15.44
C GLN A 142 -13.96 -13.15 16.05
N LYS A 143 -14.55 -12.93 17.24
CA LYS A 143 -14.58 -11.61 17.89
C LYS A 143 -13.19 -11.11 18.29
N ASP A 144 -12.28 -12.01 18.59
CA ASP A 144 -10.88 -11.78 18.98
C ASP A 144 -9.90 -11.86 17.81
N HIS A 145 -10.38 -11.92 16.58
CA HIS A 145 -9.50 -11.98 15.41
C HIS A 145 -8.70 -10.68 15.23
N ALA A 146 -7.40 -10.79 15.04
CA ALA A 146 -6.48 -9.64 14.95
C ALA A 146 -6.85 -8.59 13.89
N ALA A 147 -7.49 -8.99 12.79
CA ALA A 147 -7.95 -8.06 11.75
C ALA A 147 -9.05 -7.10 12.23
N ARG A 148 -9.69 -7.37 13.38
CA ARG A 148 -10.70 -6.50 14.01
C ARG A 148 -10.09 -5.45 14.95
N ASP A 149 -8.78 -5.54 15.23
CA ASP A 149 -8.09 -4.59 16.09
C ASP A 149 -8.02 -3.21 15.44
N MET A 150 -8.11 -2.16 16.26
CA MET A 150 -7.89 -0.76 15.84
C MET A 150 -6.49 -0.53 15.26
N GLN A 151 -5.53 -1.41 15.55
CA GLN A 151 -4.19 -1.38 14.95
C GLN A 151 -4.17 -1.89 13.50
N ALA A 152 -5.19 -2.63 13.07
CA ALA A 152 -5.29 -3.20 11.72
C ALA A 152 -6.43 -2.58 10.89
N THR A 153 -7.43 -1.97 11.52
CA THR A 153 -8.66 -1.46 10.89
C THR A 153 -8.93 -0.01 11.23
N PHE A 154 -9.28 0.80 10.23
CA PHE A 154 -9.71 2.19 10.44
C PHE A 154 -11.17 2.26 10.85
N PHE A 155 -11.43 2.69 12.07
CA PHE A 155 -12.77 2.96 12.58
C PHE A 155 -13.21 4.38 12.28
N VAL A 156 -14.45 4.54 11.85
CA VAL A 156 -15.04 5.84 11.52
C VAL A 156 -15.97 6.26 12.66
N LYS A 157 -15.86 7.51 13.13
CA LYS A 157 -16.80 8.03 14.13
C LYS A 157 -18.22 8.03 13.56
N SER A 158 -19.11 7.33 14.25
CA SER A 158 -20.54 7.26 13.94
C SER A 158 -21.35 7.95 15.03
N ALA A 159 -22.43 8.64 14.65
CA ALA A 159 -23.40 9.18 15.58
C ALA A 159 -24.49 8.15 15.97
N GLY A 160 -24.48 6.95 15.37
CA GLY A 160 -25.43 5.88 15.61
C GLY A 160 -24.83 4.69 16.37
N ASP A 161 -25.65 3.72 16.72
CA ASP A 161 -25.28 2.56 17.54
C ASP A 161 -24.47 1.50 16.78
N ARG A 162 -24.34 1.60 15.44
CA ARG A 162 -23.61 0.64 14.62
C ARG A 162 -22.19 1.12 14.37
N SER A 163 -21.22 0.23 14.60
CA SER A 163 -19.82 0.46 14.27
C SER A 163 -19.60 0.57 12.76
N LEU A 164 -18.91 1.63 12.34
CA LEU A 164 -18.50 1.89 10.96
C LEU A 164 -16.99 1.81 10.82
N ILE A 165 -16.54 1.20 9.75
CA ILE A 165 -15.12 1.08 9.41
C ILE A 165 -14.88 1.43 7.94
N LEU A 166 -13.63 1.75 7.60
CA LEU A 166 -13.19 1.62 6.22
C LEU A 166 -12.99 0.13 5.92
N ARG A 167 -13.64 -0.38 4.89
CA ARG A 167 -13.61 -1.81 4.57
C ARG A 167 -12.19 -2.31 4.32
N THR A 168 -11.81 -3.43 4.93
CA THR A 168 -10.48 -4.04 4.83
C THR A 168 -10.32 -4.97 3.63
N HIS A 169 -11.42 -5.32 2.98
CA HIS A 169 -11.54 -6.13 1.77
C HIS A 169 -12.87 -5.81 1.06
N THR A 170 -13.08 -6.32 -0.14
CA THR A 170 -14.31 -6.04 -0.92
C THR A 170 -15.44 -7.04 -0.65
N SER A 171 -15.23 -8.07 0.20
CA SER A 171 -16.24 -9.08 0.56
C SER A 171 -17.56 -8.52 1.12
N PRO A 172 -17.61 -7.35 1.82
CA PRO A 172 -18.88 -6.75 2.22
C PRO A 172 -19.85 -6.49 1.06
N VAL A 173 -19.32 -6.27 -0.15
CA VAL A 173 -20.15 -6.12 -1.35
C VAL A 173 -20.85 -7.44 -1.68
N GLN A 174 -20.16 -8.57 -1.50
CA GLN A 174 -20.71 -9.91 -1.64
C GLN A 174 -21.80 -10.16 -0.59
N VAL A 175 -21.54 -9.81 0.69
CA VAL A 175 -22.54 -9.90 1.78
C VAL A 175 -23.79 -9.09 1.43
N ARG A 176 -23.64 -7.85 0.93
CA ARG A 176 -24.79 -7.02 0.51
C ARG A 176 -25.59 -7.65 -0.61
N ALA A 177 -24.91 -8.24 -1.60
CA ALA A 177 -25.56 -8.95 -2.70
C ALA A 177 -26.35 -10.17 -2.19
N LEU A 178 -25.72 -11.01 -1.35
CA LEU A 178 -26.37 -12.18 -0.77
C LEU A 178 -27.59 -11.81 0.08
N LEU A 179 -27.47 -10.78 0.95
CA LEU A 179 -28.59 -10.29 1.78
C LEU A 179 -29.75 -9.73 0.94
N LYS A 180 -29.44 -9.01 -0.14
CA LYS A 180 -30.45 -8.47 -1.06
C LYS A 180 -31.18 -9.60 -1.77
N LEU A 181 -30.44 -10.57 -2.30
CA LEU A 181 -31.01 -11.68 -3.06
C LEU A 181 -31.75 -12.69 -2.17
N ALA A 182 -31.35 -12.85 -0.90
CA ALA A 182 -32.08 -13.69 0.05
C ALA A 182 -33.49 -13.17 0.38
N LYS A 183 -33.69 -11.82 0.28
CA LYS A 183 -35.00 -11.16 0.47
C LYS A 183 -35.85 -11.10 -0.78
N ALA A 184 -35.23 -11.25 -1.95
CA ALA A 184 -35.90 -11.30 -3.24
C ALA A 184 -36.16 -12.75 -3.66
N GLU A 185 -36.53 -12.97 -4.93
CA GLU A 185 -36.50 -14.31 -5.51
C GLU A 185 -35.05 -14.82 -5.50
N LYS A 186 -34.78 -15.89 -4.76
CA LYS A 186 -33.44 -16.53 -4.66
C LYS A 186 -33.05 -17.14 -6.01
N ARG A 187 -32.63 -16.28 -6.94
CA ARG A 187 -32.22 -16.74 -8.28
C ARG A 187 -30.76 -17.21 -8.26
N LEU A 188 -30.53 -18.41 -8.68
CA LEU A 188 -29.22 -19.00 -8.93
C LEU A 188 -29.03 -19.20 -10.45
N PRO A 189 -27.77 -19.20 -10.94
CA PRO A 189 -26.55 -18.94 -10.21
C PRO A 189 -26.32 -17.44 -9.92
N ILE A 190 -25.66 -17.14 -8.79
CA ILE A 190 -25.11 -15.82 -8.51
C ILE A 190 -23.67 -15.83 -9.00
N ARG A 191 -23.31 -14.90 -9.88
CA ARG A 191 -21.96 -14.75 -10.44
C ARG A 191 -21.57 -13.28 -10.43
N ILE A 192 -20.78 -12.88 -9.45
CA ILE A 192 -20.43 -11.47 -9.23
C ILE A 192 -18.94 -11.30 -9.00
N GLN A 193 -18.44 -10.11 -9.34
CA GLN A 193 -17.14 -9.63 -8.95
C GLN A 193 -17.28 -8.24 -8.27
N ALA A 194 -16.47 -7.99 -7.28
CA ALA A 194 -16.48 -6.78 -6.47
C ALA A 194 -15.12 -6.09 -6.52
N PRO A 195 -14.88 -5.22 -7.52
CA PRO A 195 -13.68 -4.37 -7.54
C PRO A 195 -13.85 -3.17 -6.63
N GLY A 196 -12.75 -2.69 -6.02
CA GLY A 196 -12.78 -1.46 -5.26
C GLY A 196 -11.59 -1.21 -4.36
N ARG A 197 -11.58 -0.03 -3.76
CA ARG A 197 -10.58 0.37 -2.75
C ARG A 197 -10.86 -0.32 -1.43
N VAL A 198 -9.79 -0.65 -0.73
CA VAL A 198 -9.79 -1.24 0.60
C VAL A 198 -8.71 -0.60 1.46
N TYR A 199 -8.82 -0.73 2.78
CA TYR A 199 -8.05 0.07 3.72
C TYR A 199 -7.53 -0.81 4.86
N ARG A 200 -6.23 -0.68 5.16
CA ARG A 200 -5.58 -1.33 6.32
C ARG A 200 -4.60 -0.34 6.94
N VAL A 201 -4.39 -0.44 8.23
CA VAL A 201 -3.51 0.50 8.95
C VAL A 201 -2.03 0.29 8.60
N ASP A 202 -1.70 -0.84 7.96
CA ASP A 202 -0.32 -1.16 7.54
C ASP A 202 0.23 -0.09 6.58
N ASP A 203 1.40 0.44 6.91
CA ASP A 203 2.14 1.41 6.09
C ASP A 203 3.63 1.08 6.14
N ASP A 204 4.11 0.30 5.15
CA ASP A 204 5.52 -0.05 4.99
C ASP A 204 5.94 -0.01 3.51
N ALA A 205 7.18 -0.42 3.20
CA ALA A 205 7.69 -0.40 1.82
C ALA A 205 6.92 -1.30 0.84
N THR A 206 6.08 -2.22 1.35
CA THR A 206 5.33 -3.22 0.57
C THR A 206 3.81 -3.09 0.73
N HIS A 207 3.36 -2.27 1.67
CA HIS A 207 1.95 -2.04 1.99
C HIS A 207 1.63 -0.55 1.97
N ALA A 208 0.45 -0.22 1.47
CA ALA A 208 -0.11 1.13 1.52
C ALA A 208 -1.41 1.11 2.34
N PRO A 209 -1.72 2.17 3.11
CA PRO A 209 -2.94 2.24 3.91
C PRO A 209 -4.22 2.10 3.07
N MET A 210 -4.16 2.44 1.80
CA MET A 210 -5.21 2.25 0.81
C MET A 210 -4.64 1.49 -0.39
N PHE A 211 -5.34 0.45 -0.83
CA PHE A 211 -5.01 -0.29 -2.03
C PHE A 211 -6.29 -0.79 -2.72
N HIS A 212 -6.16 -1.41 -3.88
CA HIS A 212 -7.30 -1.90 -4.65
C HIS A 212 -7.34 -3.43 -4.63
N GLN A 213 -8.55 -3.94 -4.54
CA GLN A 213 -8.82 -5.37 -4.55
C GLN A 213 -9.94 -5.69 -5.53
N ILE A 214 -9.90 -6.87 -6.12
CA ILE A 214 -11.00 -7.45 -6.86
C ILE A 214 -11.30 -8.81 -6.29
N GLU A 215 -12.54 -9.06 -5.93
CA GLU A 215 -13.00 -10.34 -5.44
C GLU A 215 -14.08 -10.91 -6.33
N GLY A 216 -14.12 -12.22 -6.48
CA GLY A 216 -15.18 -12.93 -7.18
C GLY A 216 -15.94 -13.85 -6.24
N LEU A 217 -17.24 -13.97 -6.48
CA LEU A 217 -18.13 -14.90 -5.79
C LEU A 217 -19.03 -15.58 -6.82
N VAL A 218 -19.08 -16.89 -6.74
CA VAL A 218 -20.11 -17.70 -7.44
C VAL A 218 -20.86 -18.52 -6.42
N VAL A 219 -22.19 -18.51 -6.51
CA VAL A 219 -23.08 -19.35 -5.70
C VAL A 219 -24.04 -20.07 -6.62
N ASP A 220 -24.14 -21.38 -6.44
CA ASP A 220 -25.01 -22.26 -7.20
C ASP A 220 -25.36 -23.49 -6.34
N THR A 221 -26.15 -24.41 -6.87
CA THR A 221 -26.47 -25.69 -6.21
C THR A 221 -25.34 -26.71 -6.29
N GLN A 222 -24.42 -26.61 -7.26
CA GLN A 222 -23.38 -27.62 -7.54
C GLN A 222 -22.01 -27.00 -7.85
N SER A 223 -21.75 -25.77 -7.37
CA SER A 223 -20.51 -25.06 -7.64
C SER A 223 -19.37 -25.50 -6.69
N GLY A 224 -18.15 -25.69 -7.19
CA GLY A 224 -17.08 -26.23 -6.37
C GLY A 224 -15.66 -25.84 -6.78
N MET A 225 -14.66 -26.47 -6.13
CA MET A 225 -13.22 -26.22 -6.37
C MET A 225 -12.77 -26.39 -7.83
N PRO A 226 -13.31 -27.35 -8.63
CA PRO A 226 -12.91 -27.46 -10.04
C PRO A 226 -13.26 -26.21 -10.86
N GLU A 227 -14.45 -25.62 -10.64
CA GLU A 227 -14.87 -24.40 -11.34
C GLU A 227 -14.06 -23.18 -10.88
N LEU A 228 -13.81 -23.04 -9.57
CA LEU A 228 -12.92 -22.02 -9.04
C LEU A 228 -11.55 -22.09 -9.71
N ARG A 229 -10.97 -23.30 -9.77
CA ARG A 229 -9.67 -23.51 -10.42
C ARG A 229 -9.71 -23.15 -11.90
N ALA A 230 -10.73 -23.58 -12.62
CA ALA A 230 -10.89 -23.29 -14.05
C ALA A 230 -11.01 -21.77 -14.31
N THR A 231 -11.80 -21.06 -13.47
CA THR A 231 -11.97 -19.62 -13.56
C THR A 231 -10.67 -18.87 -13.32
N LEU A 232 -9.88 -19.24 -12.30
CA LEU A 232 -8.61 -18.62 -12.01
C LEU A 232 -7.52 -18.97 -13.02
N ASP A 233 -7.50 -20.22 -13.54
CA ASP A 233 -6.59 -20.58 -14.64
C ASP A 233 -6.88 -19.76 -15.89
N TYR A 234 -8.15 -19.63 -16.27
CA TYR A 234 -8.59 -18.77 -17.36
C TYR A 234 -8.15 -17.30 -17.12
N PHE A 235 -8.43 -16.76 -15.93
CA PHE A 235 -8.07 -15.38 -15.59
C PHE A 235 -6.56 -15.14 -15.75
N PHE A 236 -5.73 -15.94 -15.09
CA PHE A 236 -4.28 -15.71 -15.09
C PHE A 236 -3.64 -15.94 -16.46
N ARG A 237 -4.15 -16.87 -17.26
CA ARG A 237 -3.71 -17.05 -18.65
C ARG A 237 -4.05 -15.86 -19.51
N LYS A 238 -5.25 -15.31 -19.40
CA LYS A 238 -5.64 -14.12 -20.17
C LYS A 238 -4.92 -12.87 -19.70
N PHE A 239 -4.62 -12.76 -18.42
CA PHE A 239 -4.00 -11.59 -17.83
C PHE A 239 -2.46 -11.55 -18.03
N PHE A 240 -1.77 -12.66 -17.82
CA PHE A 240 -0.30 -12.75 -17.90
C PHE A 240 0.23 -13.49 -19.14
N GLY A 241 -0.64 -14.16 -19.89
CA GLY A 241 -0.30 -14.93 -21.08
C GLY A 241 -0.56 -16.42 -20.94
N GLU A 242 -0.79 -17.08 -22.08
CA GLU A 242 -1.28 -18.48 -22.18
C GLU A 242 -0.35 -19.52 -21.52
N LYS A 243 0.93 -19.21 -21.33
CA LYS A 243 1.90 -20.11 -20.68
C LYS A 243 1.85 -20.07 -19.16
N THR A 244 1.06 -19.18 -18.58
CA THR A 244 0.93 -19.04 -17.12
C THR A 244 0.28 -20.29 -16.54
N LYS A 245 0.93 -20.85 -15.52
CA LYS A 245 0.41 -21.98 -14.74
C LYS A 245 -0.01 -21.52 -13.37
N ILE A 246 -1.00 -22.15 -12.78
CA ILE A 246 -1.43 -21.91 -11.41
C ILE A 246 -1.27 -23.16 -10.55
N ARG A 247 -1.07 -22.95 -9.26
CA ARG A 247 -1.17 -23.98 -8.23
C ARG A 247 -1.90 -23.47 -7.02
N PHE A 248 -2.58 -24.35 -6.32
CA PHE A 248 -3.26 -24.09 -5.07
C PHE A 248 -2.41 -24.65 -3.92
N ARG A 249 -2.24 -23.84 -2.87
CA ARG A 249 -1.62 -24.27 -1.61
C ARG A 249 -2.67 -24.18 -0.51
N PRO A 250 -2.81 -25.19 0.36
CA PRO A 250 -3.72 -25.09 1.50
C PRO A 250 -3.43 -23.85 2.34
N SER A 251 -4.48 -23.16 2.76
CA SER A 251 -4.42 -21.98 3.62
C SER A 251 -5.65 -21.92 4.51
N TYR A 252 -5.78 -20.86 5.29
CA TYR A 252 -6.92 -20.63 6.15
C TYR A 252 -7.44 -19.21 5.98
N PHE A 253 -8.75 -19.10 5.73
CA PHE A 253 -9.49 -17.85 5.80
C PHE A 253 -10.80 -18.10 6.55
N PRO A 254 -11.26 -17.16 7.43
CA PRO A 254 -12.48 -17.39 8.23
C PRO A 254 -13.73 -17.67 7.40
N PHE A 255 -13.81 -17.08 6.20
CA PHE A 255 -14.98 -17.07 5.31
C PHE A 255 -14.96 -18.17 4.23
N THR A 256 -13.93 -19.01 4.20
CA THR A 256 -13.83 -20.12 3.22
C THR A 256 -13.36 -21.42 3.88
N GLU A 257 -13.89 -22.57 3.42
CA GLU A 257 -13.46 -23.91 3.81
C GLU A 257 -13.84 -24.94 2.71
N PRO A 258 -12.86 -25.62 2.10
CA PRO A 258 -11.42 -25.41 2.25
C PRO A 258 -10.95 -24.08 1.66
N SER A 259 -9.85 -23.56 2.23
CA SER A 259 -9.20 -22.36 1.78
C SER A 259 -7.88 -22.67 1.07
N ALA A 260 -7.50 -21.85 0.13
CA ALA A 260 -6.24 -21.98 -0.58
C ALA A 260 -5.64 -20.62 -0.95
N GLU A 261 -4.34 -20.51 -0.88
CA GLU A 261 -3.58 -19.50 -1.60
C GLU A 261 -3.31 -19.95 -3.02
N VAL A 262 -3.39 -19.02 -3.95
CA VAL A 262 -3.22 -19.31 -5.38
C VAL A 262 -1.96 -18.62 -5.88
N ASP A 263 -1.00 -19.44 -6.29
CA ASP A 263 0.24 -18.99 -6.89
C ASP A 263 0.15 -19.11 -8.42
N ALA A 264 0.67 -18.09 -9.12
CA ALA A 264 0.95 -18.19 -10.54
C ALA A 264 2.45 -18.40 -10.79
N SER A 265 2.79 -19.09 -11.90
CA SER A 265 4.18 -19.21 -12.33
C SER A 265 4.77 -17.82 -12.58
N CYS A 266 5.99 -17.60 -12.12
CA CYS A 266 6.62 -16.27 -12.17
C CYS A 266 6.71 -15.77 -13.61
N VAL A 267 6.11 -14.61 -13.88
CA VAL A 267 6.04 -13.98 -15.20
C VAL A 267 7.41 -13.55 -15.74
N PHE A 268 8.40 -13.34 -14.86
CA PHE A 268 9.74 -12.90 -15.22
C PHE A 268 10.65 -14.07 -15.65
N CYS A 269 10.60 -15.19 -14.94
CA CYS A 269 11.47 -16.35 -15.19
C CYS A 269 10.71 -17.58 -15.71
N GLN A 270 9.41 -17.46 -15.98
CA GLN A 270 8.56 -18.54 -16.48
C GLN A 270 8.62 -19.82 -15.63
N GLY A 271 8.80 -19.64 -14.30
CA GLY A 271 8.87 -20.77 -13.36
C GLY A 271 10.27 -21.31 -13.08
N LEU A 272 11.33 -20.78 -13.71
CA LEU A 272 12.71 -21.26 -13.53
C LEU A 272 13.37 -20.82 -12.23
N GLY A 273 12.83 -19.80 -11.56
CA GLY A 273 13.43 -19.17 -10.39
C GLY A 273 14.19 -17.89 -10.73
N CYS A 274 13.96 -16.81 -9.96
CA CYS A 274 14.66 -15.53 -10.06
C CYS A 274 14.57 -14.75 -8.75
N LYS A 275 15.24 -13.60 -8.68
CA LYS A 275 15.19 -12.72 -7.49
C LYS A 275 13.77 -12.29 -7.12
N VAL A 276 12.90 -12.01 -8.10
CA VAL A 276 11.51 -11.55 -7.87
C VAL A 276 10.68 -12.63 -7.18
N CYS A 277 10.78 -13.88 -7.60
CA CYS A 277 10.07 -15.00 -6.98
C CYS A 277 10.90 -15.69 -5.87
N LYS A 278 11.99 -15.08 -5.40
CA LYS A 278 12.90 -15.63 -4.38
C LYS A 278 13.31 -17.08 -4.71
N GLN A 279 13.67 -17.33 -5.97
CA GLN A 279 14.07 -18.63 -6.52
C GLN A 279 12.98 -19.72 -6.52
N SER A 280 11.77 -19.42 -6.07
CA SER A 280 10.68 -20.42 -5.99
C SER A 280 10.07 -20.76 -7.36
N GLY A 281 10.16 -19.87 -8.32
CA GLY A 281 9.45 -19.97 -9.61
C GLY A 281 7.98 -19.59 -9.55
N TRP A 282 7.44 -19.25 -8.35
CA TRP A 282 6.04 -18.98 -8.10
C TRP A 282 5.81 -17.65 -7.40
N LEU A 283 4.66 -17.03 -7.65
CA LEU A 283 4.24 -15.77 -7.06
C LEU A 283 2.81 -15.94 -6.52
N GLU A 284 2.63 -15.70 -5.24
CA GLU A 284 1.31 -15.67 -4.62
C GLU A 284 0.54 -14.44 -5.10
N LEU A 285 -0.67 -14.66 -5.63
CA LEU A 285 -1.47 -13.61 -6.27
C LEU A 285 -2.90 -13.52 -5.76
N ALA A 286 -3.45 -14.60 -5.17
CA ALA A 286 -4.83 -14.62 -4.71
C ALA A 286 -5.00 -15.52 -3.49
N GLY A 287 -5.99 -15.18 -2.66
CA GLY A 287 -6.64 -16.11 -1.75
C GLY A 287 -7.95 -16.60 -2.36
N ALA A 288 -8.29 -17.87 -2.15
CA ALA A 288 -9.50 -18.47 -2.71
C ALA A 288 -10.02 -19.62 -1.86
N GLY A 289 -11.25 -20.04 -2.07
CA GLY A 289 -11.81 -21.22 -1.38
C GLY A 289 -13.30 -21.40 -1.62
N LEU A 290 -13.85 -22.47 -1.05
CA LEU A 290 -15.30 -22.62 -0.99
C LEU A 290 -15.87 -21.76 0.13
N VAL A 291 -17.00 -21.12 -0.14
CA VAL A 291 -17.63 -20.23 0.85
C VAL A 291 -18.06 -21.04 2.07
N HIS A 292 -17.65 -20.59 3.24
CA HIS A 292 -17.97 -21.24 4.50
C HIS A 292 -19.49 -21.26 4.75
N PRO A 293 -20.09 -22.36 5.20
CA PRO A 293 -21.54 -22.47 5.45
C PRO A 293 -22.11 -21.37 6.34
N ASN A 294 -21.36 -20.93 7.36
CA ASN A 294 -21.75 -19.85 8.27
C ASN A 294 -21.97 -18.51 7.54
N VAL A 295 -21.25 -18.25 6.45
CA VAL A 295 -21.43 -17.02 5.64
C VAL A 295 -22.79 -17.05 4.96
N PHE A 296 -23.19 -18.20 4.38
CA PHE A 296 -24.51 -18.36 3.79
C PHE A 296 -25.60 -18.19 4.84
N GLN A 297 -25.46 -18.85 5.99
CA GLN A 297 -26.41 -18.75 7.10
C GLN A 297 -26.54 -17.30 7.60
N ALA A 298 -25.43 -16.60 7.81
CA ALA A 298 -25.41 -15.20 8.23
C ALA A 298 -26.04 -14.24 7.21
N CYS A 299 -26.09 -14.65 5.93
CA CYS A 299 -26.72 -13.90 4.85
C CYS A 299 -28.16 -14.35 4.52
N GLY A 300 -28.74 -15.29 5.29
CA GLY A 300 -30.14 -15.74 5.13
C GLY A 300 -30.34 -16.82 4.04
N TRP A 301 -29.27 -17.53 3.71
CA TRP A 301 -29.30 -18.69 2.79
C TRP A 301 -29.21 -20.00 3.57
N ASN A 302 -29.85 -21.03 3.07
CA ASN A 302 -29.69 -22.37 3.61
C ASN A 302 -28.43 -23.03 3.03
N PRO A 303 -27.39 -23.33 3.86
CA PRO A 303 -26.14 -23.91 3.36
C PRO A 303 -26.29 -25.36 2.83
N GLU A 304 -27.41 -26.04 3.11
CA GLU A 304 -27.70 -27.33 2.54
C GLU A 304 -28.22 -27.27 1.08
N GLU A 305 -28.71 -26.09 0.66
CA GLU A 305 -29.29 -25.87 -0.67
C GLU A 305 -28.32 -25.18 -1.65
N VAL A 306 -27.29 -24.54 -1.13
CA VAL A 306 -26.36 -23.75 -1.93
C VAL A 306 -24.91 -24.04 -1.61
N GLN A 307 -24.10 -24.00 -2.64
CA GLN A 307 -22.65 -24.06 -2.55
C GLN A 307 -22.07 -22.85 -3.29
N GLY A 308 -20.83 -22.50 -2.99
CA GLY A 308 -20.19 -21.40 -3.68
C GLY A 308 -18.70 -21.37 -3.46
N TRP A 309 -18.04 -20.60 -4.30
CA TRP A 309 -16.63 -20.34 -4.16
C TRP A 309 -16.35 -18.85 -4.32
N ALA A 310 -15.26 -18.41 -3.68
CA ALA A 310 -14.81 -17.03 -3.75
C ALA A 310 -13.28 -16.96 -3.90
N PHE A 311 -12.82 -15.84 -4.44
CA PHE A 311 -11.41 -15.48 -4.49
C PHE A 311 -11.22 -13.99 -4.32
N GLY A 312 -10.01 -13.57 -3.92
CA GLY A 312 -9.62 -12.16 -3.84
C GLY A 312 -8.18 -11.94 -4.31
N MET A 313 -7.96 -10.84 -5.05
CA MET A 313 -6.66 -10.46 -5.60
C MET A 313 -6.39 -8.98 -5.38
N GLY A 314 -5.13 -8.63 -5.00
CA GLY A 314 -4.66 -7.24 -4.93
C GLY A 314 -4.28 -6.71 -6.31
N ILE A 315 -4.89 -5.61 -6.74
CA ILE A 315 -4.66 -5.03 -8.08
C ILE A 315 -3.26 -4.45 -8.23
N GLU A 316 -2.72 -3.83 -7.19
CA GLU A 316 -1.37 -3.29 -7.20
C GLU A 316 -0.34 -4.39 -7.47
N ARG A 317 -0.52 -5.56 -6.84
CA ARG A 317 0.35 -6.71 -7.06
C ARG A 317 0.31 -7.17 -8.51
N LEU A 318 -0.87 -7.26 -9.09
CA LEU A 318 -1.05 -7.59 -10.50
C LEU A 318 -0.41 -6.53 -11.40
N ALA A 319 -0.61 -5.24 -11.09
CA ALA A 319 -0.04 -4.13 -11.83
C ALA A 319 1.49 -4.09 -11.79
N MET A 320 2.09 -4.26 -10.60
CA MET A 320 3.55 -4.34 -10.44
C MET A 320 4.15 -5.42 -11.33
N LEU A 321 3.55 -6.60 -11.34
CA LEU A 321 4.06 -7.74 -12.12
C LEU A 321 3.87 -7.53 -13.62
N LYS A 322 2.68 -7.09 -14.05
CA LYS A 322 2.36 -6.87 -15.46
C LYS A 322 3.16 -5.73 -16.08
N LEU A 323 3.29 -4.63 -15.35
CA LEU A 323 3.94 -3.40 -15.81
C LEU A 323 5.43 -3.35 -15.45
N LYS A 324 5.93 -4.37 -14.74
CA LYS A 324 7.33 -4.47 -14.27
C LYS A 324 7.74 -3.29 -13.40
N ILE A 325 6.83 -2.79 -12.56
CA ILE A 325 7.08 -1.69 -11.63
C ILE A 325 7.56 -2.29 -10.31
N PRO A 326 8.77 -1.95 -9.85
CA PRO A 326 9.36 -2.58 -8.67
C PRO A 326 8.85 -2.05 -7.33
N ASP A 327 8.25 -0.85 -7.31
CA ASP A 327 7.86 -0.14 -6.10
C ASP A 327 6.38 0.28 -6.16
N LEU A 328 5.60 -0.21 -5.21
CA LEU A 328 4.17 0.06 -5.08
C LEU A 328 3.88 1.55 -4.87
N ARG A 329 4.76 2.29 -4.16
CA ARG A 329 4.59 3.72 -3.88
C ARG A 329 4.51 4.57 -5.14
N SER A 330 5.17 4.14 -6.22
CA SER A 330 5.13 4.82 -7.52
C SER A 330 3.71 5.02 -8.06
N PHE A 331 2.76 4.16 -7.69
CA PHE A 331 1.36 4.32 -8.08
C PHE A 331 0.63 5.45 -7.34
N PHE A 332 1.12 5.86 -6.17
CA PHE A 332 0.46 6.81 -5.28
C PHE A 332 1.16 8.16 -5.18
N GLU A 333 2.44 8.27 -5.59
CA GLU A 333 3.22 9.50 -5.55
C GLU A 333 2.80 10.55 -6.60
N ASN A 334 1.95 10.19 -7.55
CA ASN A 334 1.42 11.07 -8.59
C ASN A 334 2.51 11.78 -9.42
N ARG A 335 3.64 11.13 -9.65
CA ARG A 335 4.75 11.67 -10.44
C ARG A 335 4.41 11.68 -11.93
N LEU A 336 4.37 12.86 -12.53
CA LEU A 336 4.07 13.01 -13.96
C LEU A 336 5.05 12.26 -14.87
N SER A 337 6.34 12.18 -14.51
CA SER A 337 7.34 11.41 -15.23
C SER A 337 7.01 9.91 -15.27
N PHE A 338 6.54 9.35 -14.15
CA PHE A 338 6.07 7.97 -14.07
C PHE A 338 4.82 7.75 -14.91
N LEU A 339 3.83 8.64 -14.79
CA LEU A 339 2.56 8.54 -15.52
C LEU A 339 2.74 8.72 -17.03
N ARG A 340 3.61 9.65 -17.46
CA ARG A 340 3.92 9.92 -18.88
C ARG A 340 4.87 8.90 -19.51
N GLY A 341 5.84 8.37 -18.75
CA GLY A 341 6.87 7.44 -19.25
C GLY A 341 6.33 6.08 -19.69
N ARG A 342 5.04 5.82 -19.53
CA ARG A 342 4.33 4.61 -19.98
C ARG A 342 3.82 4.70 -21.44
N VAL A 343 4.02 5.84 -22.08
CA VAL A 343 3.74 6.02 -23.51
C VAL A 343 4.87 5.39 -24.31
N ARG A 344 4.92 4.05 -24.39
CA ARG A 344 5.75 3.31 -25.34
C ARG A 344 5.00 2.10 -25.89
#